data_0de7eff7d0bf93b910e11c28573b6a78
#
_entry.id   0de7eff7d0bf93b910e11c28573b6a78
#
_cell.length_a   1.000
_cell.length_b   1.000
_cell.length_c   1.000
_cell.angle_alpha   90.00
_cell.angle_beta   90.00
_cell.angle_gamma   90.00
#
_symmetry.space_group_name_H-M   'P 1'
#
loop_
_entity.id
_entity.type
_entity.pdbx_description
1 polymer ?
#
loop_
_entity_poly.entity_id
_entity_poly.type
_entity_poly.pdbx_seq_one_letter_code
_entity_poly.pdbx_strand_id
1 'polypeptide(L)'
;MTRSLVFLLGAVALSGCALLGKNDPHVPRYFTPEYESDGPAPRVRPNLQLRLGRVEGWSHLGERMASRESARELLYDDDRRWIERPEIYLRRALSRALFEERGVVESLSGRAITVDVELIAFEEIVQPHQARMQALLVVTDDRVGLLTETITVAQPVLKRDGADPTPALVDAFSQALHAGVTRIADRVVEKLSERAPHATR
;
A
#
# COMPACT_ATOMS: atom_id res chain seq x y z
N MET A 1 -30.52 -61.77 -35.94
CA MET A 1 -30.94 -60.36 -35.71
C MET A 1 -30.25 -59.69 -34.49
N THR A 2 -29.10 -60.17 -34.02
CA THR A 2 -28.45 -59.70 -32.76
C THR A 2 -27.11 -58.95 -32.96
N ARG A 3 -26.65 -58.76 -34.20
CA ARG A 3 -25.37 -58.07 -34.50
C ARG A 3 -25.49 -56.57 -34.77
N SER A 4 -26.68 -56.04 -35.07
CA SER A 4 -26.88 -54.64 -35.38
C SER A 4 -27.14 -53.76 -34.14
N LEU A 5 -27.44 -54.33 -32.98
CA LEU A 5 -27.78 -53.59 -31.77
C LEU A 5 -26.53 -53.12 -30.99
N VAL A 6 -25.39 -53.83 -31.20
CA VAL A 6 -24.13 -53.51 -30.48
C VAL A 6 -23.41 -52.27 -31.08
N PHE A 7 -23.65 -52.00 -32.37
CA PHE A 7 -23.02 -50.84 -33.03
C PHE A 7 -23.70 -49.50 -32.71
N LEU A 8 -24.93 -49.50 -32.24
CA LEU A 8 -25.66 -48.27 -31.93
C LEU A 8 -25.37 -47.72 -30.52
N LEU A 9 -24.86 -48.59 -29.61
CA LEU A 9 -24.52 -48.13 -28.24
C LEU A 9 -23.13 -47.50 -28.14
N GLY A 10 -22.25 -47.74 -29.13
CA GLY A 10 -20.89 -47.20 -29.13
C GLY A 10 -20.76 -45.74 -29.58
N ALA A 11 -21.77 -45.18 -30.25
CA ALA A 11 -21.72 -43.85 -30.84
C ALA A 11 -22.13 -42.70 -29.90
N VAL A 12 -22.75 -43.03 -28.74
CA VAL A 12 -23.23 -42.02 -27.80
C VAL A 12 -22.20 -41.58 -26.75
N ALA A 13 -21.10 -42.31 -26.61
CA ALA A 13 -20.09 -42.06 -25.57
C ALA A 13 -19.02 -41.01 -25.96
N LEU A 14 -19.00 -40.45 -27.19
CA LEU A 14 -17.98 -39.52 -27.66
C LEU A 14 -18.43 -38.05 -27.72
N SER A 15 -19.66 -37.73 -27.37
CA SER A 15 -20.16 -36.32 -27.42
C SER A 15 -20.06 -35.57 -26.10
N GLY A 16 -19.38 -36.12 -25.07
CA GLY A 16 -19.31 -35.53 -23.73
C GLY A 16 -18.18 -34.51 -23.46
N CYS A 17 -17.25 -34.30 -24.38
CA CYS A 17 -16.06 -33.46 -24.10
C CYS A 17 -16.07 -32.04 -24.67
N ALA A 18 -17.17 -31.57 -25.25
CA ALA A 18 -17.24 -30.25 -25.89
C ALA A 18 -17.82 -29.14 -24.99
N LEU A 19 -18.15 -29.44 -23.72
CA LEU A 19 -18.72 -28.49 -22.75
C LEU A 19 -17.75 -28.04 -21.66
N LEU A 20 -16.44 -28.27 -21.83
CA LEU A 20 -15.45 -27.53 -21.07
C LEU A 20 -15.40 -26.12 -21.69
N GLY A 21 -16.30 -25.27 -21.23
CA GLY A 21 -16.37 -23.88 -21.67
C GLY A 21 -14.98 -23.26 -21.56
N LYS A 22 -14.50 -22.69 -22.67
CA LYS A 22 -13.44 -21.72 -22.65
C LYS A 22 -13.92 -20.58 -21.75
N ASN A 23 -13.59 -20.63 -20.45
CA ASN A 23 -13.62 -19.43 -19.67
C ASN A 23 -12.59 -18.53 -20.32
N ASP A 24 -13.02 -17.39 -20.85
CA ASP A 24 -12.09 -16.37 -21.33
C ASP A 24 -11.10 -16.12 -20.19
N PRO A 25 -9.80 -16.02 -20.50
CA PRO A 25 -8.80 -15.80 -19.46
C PRO A 25 -9.13 -14.51 -18.74
N HIS A 26 -9.36 -14.63 -17.43
CA HIS A 26 -9.60 -13.50 -16.57
C HIS A 26 -8.35 -12.61 -16.55
N VAL A 27 -8.47 -11.37 -17.03
CA VAL A 27 -7.36 -10.41 -17.08
C VAL A 27 -7.60 -9.34 -16.01
N PRO A 28 -6.82 -9.35 -14.92
CA PRO A 28 -6.96 -8.35 -13.87
C PRO A 28 -6.54 -6.96 -14.38
N ARG A 29 -7.11 -5.93 -13.80
CA ARG A 29 -6.73 -4.52 -14.01
C ARG A 29 -5.69 -4.13 -12.98
N TYR A 30 -4.68 -3.40 -13.42
CA TYR A 30 -3.58 -2.96 -12.56
C TYR A 30 -3.66 -1.46 -12.29
N PHE A 31 -3.40 -1.07 -11.04
CA PHE A 31 -3.52 0.29 -10.54
C PHE A 31 -2.28 0.69 -9.75
N THR A 32 -2.05 1.98 -9.66
CA THR A 32 -1.01 2.56 -8.81
C THR A 32 -1.61 3.72 -8.03
N PRO A 33 -1.41 3.79 -6.69
CA PRO A 33 -1.74 4.98 -5.93
C PRO A 33 -0.70 6.06 -6.22
N GLU A 34 -1.14 7.28 -6.45
CA GLU A 34 -0.27 8.42 -6.68
C GLU A 34 0.09 9.09 -5.35
N TYR A 35 1.33 9.57 -5.27
CA TYR A 35 1.77 10.46 -4.21
C TYR A 35 2.11 11.81 -4.83
N GLU A 36 1.24 12.79 -4.58
CA GLU A 36 1.46 14.17 -5.01
C GLU A 36 2.34 14.92 -4.01
N SER A 37 3.21 15.80 -4.50
CA SER A 37 4.08 16.62 -3.65
C SER A 37 3.33 17.83 -3.11
N ASP A 38 3.55 18.15 -1.82
CA ASP A 38 2.95 19.32 -1.16
C ASP A 38 3.54 20.67 -1.61
N GLY A 39 4.47 20.69 -2.54
CA GLY A 39 5.00 21.96 -3.07
C GLY A 39 6.53 21.98 -3.28
N PRO A 40 7.11 23.18 -3.46
CA PRO A 40 8.53 23.33 -3.76
C PRO A 40 9.39 22.84 -2.60
N ALA A 41 10.49 22.20 -2.93
CA ALA A 41 11.46 21.68 -1.97
C ALA A 41 11.92 22.78 -0.99
N PRO A 42 11.83 22.57 0.33
CA PRO A 42 12.32 23.52 1.31
C PRO A 42 13.85 23.59 1.26
N ARG A 43 14.42 24.59 1.93
CA ARG A 43 15.86 24.67 2.11
C ARG A 43 16.35 23.42 2.85
N VAL A 44 17.47 22.83 2.38
CA VAL A 44 18.14 21.74 3.06
C VAL A 44 18.40 22.09 4.52
N ARG A 45 18.09 21.16 5.42
CA ARG A 45 18.30 21.30 6.88
C ARG A 45 19.49 20.42 7.30
N PRO A 46 20.73 20.91 7.20
CA PRO A 46 21.94 20.08 7.38
C PRO A 46 22.09 19.53 8.81
N ASN A 47 21.39 20.11 9.78
CA ASN A 47 21.35 19.67 11.17
C ASN A 47 20.34 18.53 11.40
N LEU A 48 19.48 18.20 10.44
CA LEU A 48 18.54 17.10 10.50
C LEU A 48 19.02 16.00 9.57
N GLN A 49 19.57 14.94 10.15
CA GLN A 49 20.07 13.79 9.40
C GLN A 49 19.39 12.52 9.88
N LEU A 50 18.98 11.68 8.96
CA LEU A 50 18.45 10.36 9.27
C LEU A 50 18.79 9.33 8.19
N ARG A 51 18.59 8.06 8.54
CA ARG A 51 18.58 6.94 7.61
C ARG A 51 17.14 6.42 7.50
N LEU A 52 16.63 6.34 6.28
CA LEU A 52 15.42 5.56 6.03
C LEU A 52 15.81 4.08 6.00
N GLY A 53 15.48 3.38 7.07
CA GLY A 53 15.79 1.97 7.27
C GLY A 53 14.83 1.05 6.51
N ARG A 54 14.23 0.08 7.20
CA ARG A 54 13.29 -0.85 6.59
C ARG A 54 11.93 -0.21 6.42
N VAL A 55 11.32 -0.44 5.25
CA VAL A 55 9.91 -0.18 5.01
C VAL A 55 9.34 -1.49 4.48
N GLU A 56 8.58 -2.17 5.32
CA GLU A 56 8.10 -3.53 5.06
C GLU A 56 6.57 -3.57 5.20
N GLY A 57 5.92 -4.44 4.42
CA GLY A 57 4.49 -4.72 4.54
C GLY A 57 4.25 -6.02 5.30
N TRP A 58 3.17 -6.09 6.06
CA TRP A 58 2.72 -7.32 6.67
C TRP A 58 2.44 -8.38 5.59
N SER A 59 2.61 -9.64 5.94
CA SER A 59 2.59 -10.78 4.99
C SER A 59 1.29 -10.91 4.18
N HIS A 60 0.17 -10.39 4.69
CA HIS A 60 -1.10 -10.38 3.99
C HIS A 60 -1.22 -9.26 2.93
N LEU A 61 -0.31 -8.28 2.93
CA LEU A 61 -0.28 -7.22 1.93
C LEU A 61 0.45 -7.71 0.68
N GLY A 62 -0.28 -7.83 -0.40
CA GLY A 62 0.22 -8.28 -1.69
C GLY A 62 -0.21 -7.34 -2.81
N GLU A 63 -0.10 -7.82 -4.04
CA GLU A 63 -0.54 -7.05 -5.21
C GLU A 63 -2.07 -7.01 -5.37
N ARG A 64 -2.81 -7.97 -4.80
CA ARG A 64 -4.28 -7.91 -4.83
C ARG A 64 -4.79 -6.83 -3.89
N MET A 65 -5.74 -6.03 -4.37
CA MET A 65 -6.42 -5.08 -3.49
C MET A 65 -7.19 -5.84 -2.42
N ALA A 66 -7.01 -5.41 -1.19
CA ALA A 66 -7.67 -6.01 -0.03
C ALA A 66 -8.89 -5.17 0.36
N SER A 67 -9.98 -5.85 0.73
CA SER A 67 -11.18 -5.23 1.30
C SER A 67 -11.53 -5.90 2.61
N ARG A 68 -11.86 -5.10 3.61
CA ARG A 68 -12.25 -5.55 4.95
C ARG A 68 -13.75 -5.43 5.12
N GLU A 69 -14.41 -6.57 5.15
CA GLU A 69 -15.84 -6.68 5.37
C GLU A 69 -16.22 -6.53 6.85
N SER A 70 -15.35 -7.03 7.73
CA SER A 70 -15.54 -6.96 9.18
C SER A 70 -14.19 -6.97 9.91
N ALA A 71 -14.21 -6.83 11.23
CA ALA A 71 -12.99 -6.92 12.04
C ALA A 71 -12.23 -8.26 11.86
N ARG A 72 -12.90 -9.31 11.39
CA ARG A 72 -12.38 -10.68 11.28
C ARG A 72 -12.23 -11.17 9.86
N GLU A 73 -12.73 -10.42 8.87
CA GLU A 73 -12.81 -10.88 7.48
C GLU A 73 -12.11 -9.90 6.54
N LEU A 74 -11.13 -10.44 5.83
CA LEU A 74 -10.39 -9.74 4.80
C LEU A 74 -10.53 -10.53 3.49
N LEU A 75 -10.99 -9.86 2.45
CA LEU A 75 -11.13 -10.40 1.11
C LEU A 75 -10.07 -9.81 0.20
N TYR A 76 -9.75 -10.52 -0.87
CA TYR A 76 -8.83 -10.07 -1.90
C TYR A 76 -9.54 -10.04 -3.24
N ASP A 77 -9.39 -8.92 -3.92
CA ASP A 77 -9.98 -8.71 -5.24
C ASP A 77 -9.17 -9.47 -6.31
N ASP A 78 -9.85 -10.25 -7.14
CA ASP A 78 -9.20 -10.99 -8.22
C ASP A 78 -9.07 -10.13 -9.50
N ASP A 79 -9.89 -9.07 -9.64
CA ASP A 79 -9.95 -8.18 -10.79
C ASP A 79 -9.04 -6.97 -10.65
N ARG A 80 -8.79 -6.51 -9.41
CA ARG A 80 -8.07 -5.27 -9.11
C ARG A 80 -6.77 -5.56 -8.39
N ARG A 81 -5.68 -5.11 -8.97
CA ARG A 81 -4.33 -5.34 -8.44
C ARG A 81 -3.51 -4.07 -8.43
N TRP A 82 -2.62 -3.98 -7.48
CA TRP A 82 -1.54 -3.03 -7.48
C TRP A 82 -0.47 -3.46 -8.50
N ILE A 83 0.21 -2.48 -9.17
CA ILE A 83 1.36 -2.77 -10.03
C ILE A 83 2.53 -3.29 -9.20
N GLU A 84 2.67 -2.81 -7.96
CA GLU A 84 3.70 -3.21 -7.00
C GLU A 84 3.07 -3.41 -5.63
N ARG A 85 3.77 -4.07 -4.74
CA ARG A 85 3.30 -4.22 -3.35
C ARG A 85 3.21 -2.86 -2.65
N PRO A 86 2.21 -2.64 -1.78
CA PRO A 86 1.92 -1.33 -1.18
C PRO A 86 3.09 -0.69 -0.41
N GLU A 87 3.94 -1.49 0.24
CA GLU A 87 5.11 -0.99 0.96
C GLU A 87 6.16 -0.33 0.05
N ILE A 88 6.17 -0.67 -1.23
CA ILE A 88 7.08 -0.06 -2.21
C ILE A 88 6.64 1.38 -2.50
N TYR A 89 5.33 1.60 -2.66
CA TYR A 89 4.77 2.96 -2.78
C TYR A 89 5.06 3.78 -1.54
N LEU A 90 4.83 3.20 -0.35
CA LEU A 90 5.10 3.87 0.91
C LEU A 90 6.58 4.27 1.04
N ARG A 91 7.50 3.37 0.70
CA ARG A 91 8.95 3.67 0.76
C ARG A 91 9.35 4.83 -0.15
N ARG A 92 8.87 4.82 -1.41
CA ARG A 92 9.17 5.91 -2.35
C ARG A 92 8.58 7.24 -1.88
N ALA A 93 7.34 7.23 -1.41
CA ALA A 93 6.67 8.42 -0.91
C ALA A 93 7.35 8.97 0.35
N LEU A 94 7.79 8.12 1.29
CA LEU A 94 8.54 8.52 2.48
C LEU A 94 9.92 9.10 2.13
N SER A 95 10.65 8.48 1.20
CA SER A 95 11.92 9.02 0.73
C SER A 95 11.76 10.44 0.19
N ARG A 96 10.78 10.65 -0.70
CA ARG A 96 10.47 11.97 -1.25
C ARG A 96 10.04 12.95 -0.16
N ALA A 97 9.11 12.55 0.70
CA ALA A 97 8.58 13.41 1.75
C ALA A 97 9.64 13.88 2.74
N LEU A 98 10.60 13.01 3.11
CA LEU A 98 11.63 13.34 4.09
C LEU A 98 12.78 14.14 3.45
N PHE A 99 13.31 13.67 2.34
CA PHE A 99 14.55 14.20 1.79
C PHE A 99 14.33 15.34 0.80
N GLU A 100 13.30 15.27 -0.02
CA GLU A 100 13.04 16.30 -1.02
C GLU A 100 12.10 17.40 -0.49
N GLU A 101 11.00 17.03 0.20
CA GLU A 101 9.98 18.00 0.63
C GLU A 101 10.30 18.64 1.99
N ARG A 102 10.93 17.93 2.93
CA ARG A 102 11.29 18.44 4.26
C ARG A 102 12.76 18.82 4.40
N GLY A 103 13.57 18.54 3.38
CA GLY A 103 14.97 18.93 3.31
C GLY A 103 15.85 18.26 4.37
N VAL A 104 15.44 17.10 4.88
CA VAL A 104 16.26 16.27 5.77
C VAL A 104 17.41 15.67 4.96
N VAL A 105 18.59 15.56 5.54
CA VAL A 105 19.76 14.97 4.88
C VAL A 105 19.76 13.46 5.07
N GLU A 106 19.81 12.71 3.97
CA GLU A 106 19.92 11.26 4.03
C GLU A 106 21.33 10.84 4.44
N SER A 107 21.43 10.03 5.49
CA SER A 107 22.68 9.44 5.94
C SER A 107 22.81 8.01 5.44
N LEU A 108 23.76 7.78 4.52
CA LEU A 108 24.00 6.46 3.95
C LEU A 108 25.00 5.63 4.76
N SER A 109 25.77 6.27 5.65
CA SER A 109 26.83 5.62 6.43
C SER A 109 26.97 6.27 7.80
N GLY A 110 27.69 5.56 8.71
CA GLY A 110 27.97 6.07 10.04
C GLY A 110 26.75 5.97 10.99
N ARG A 111 26.85 6.72 12.07
CA ARG A 111 25.83 6.79 13.12
C ARG A 111 24.76 7.78 12.72
N ALA A 112 23.54 7.33 12.57
CA ALA A 112 22.40 8.18 12.23
C ALA A 112 21.14 7.65 12.89
N ILE A 113 20.21 8.56 13.20
CA ILE A 113 18.86 8.20 13.58
C ILE A 113 18.25 7.39 12.43
N THR A 114 17.67 6.25 12.76
CA THR A 114 17.05 5.33 11.79
C THR A 114 15.56 5.36 11.95
N VAL A 115 14.86 5.40 10.82
CA VAL A 115 13.40 5.35 10.73
C VAL A 115 13.01 4.05 10.04
N ASP A 116 12.36 3.15 10.77
CA ASP A 116 11.76 1.93 10.24
C ASP A 116 10.24 2.08 10.21
N VAL A 117 9.60 1.54 9.19
CA VAL A 117 8.14 1.61 9.04
C VAL A 117 7.59 0.25 8.64
N GLU A 118 6.58 -0.23 9.36
CA GLU A 118 5.83 -1.43 9.01
C GLU A 118 4.43 -1.04 8.54
N LEU A 119 4.11 -1.30 7.28
CA LEU A 119 2.76 -1.13 6.75
C LEU A 119 1.88 -2.27 7.23
N ILE A 120 0.93 -1.97 8.12
CA ILE A 120 0.04 -2.93 8.76
C ILE A 120 -1.21 -3.18 7.90
N ALA A 121 -1.75 -2.10 7.31
CA ALA A 121 -2.94 -2.18 6.48
C ALA A 121 -2.87 -1.18 5.32
N PHE A 122 -3.32 -1.63 4.16
CA PHE A 122 -3.59 -0.83 2.97
C PHE A 122 -4.77 -1.48 2.26
N GLU A 123 -5.99 -1.13 2.71
CA GLU A 123 -7.20 -1.87 2.41
C GLU A 123 -8.43 -0.97 2.31
N GLU A 124 -9.42 -1.41 1.54
CA GLU A 124 -10.75 -0.84 1.55
C GLU A 124 -11.50 -1.31 2.81
N ILE A 125 -12.12 -0.40 3.53
CA ILE A 125 -13.12 -0.69 4.56
C ILE A 125 -14.49 -0.57 3.91
N VAL A 126 -15.20 -1.69 3.79
CA VAL A 126 -16.47 -1.72 3.05
C VAL A 126 -17.53 -0.87 3.74
N GLN A 127 -17.55 -0.87 5.08
CA GLN A 127 -18.43 -0.02 5.87
C GLN A 127 -17.69 0.67 7.02
N PRO A 128 -17.64 2.02 7.03
CA PRO A 128 -18.11 2.98 6.04
C PRO A 128 -17.15 3.01 4.85
N HIS A 129 -17.57 3.08 3.64
CA HIS A 129 -16.79 2.96 2.42
C HIS A 129 -15.56 3.89 2.39
N GLN A 130 -14.38 3.39 2.75
CA GLN A 130 -13.15 4.17 2.96
C GLN A 130 -11.93 3.38 2.51
N ALA A 131 -10.89 4.07 2.00
CA ALA A 131 -9.54 3.51 1.90
C ALA A 131 -8.78 3.78 3.20
N ARG A 132 -8.20 2.74 3.80
CA ARG A 132 -7.43 2.82 5.05
C ARG A 132 -5.97 2.49 4.81
N MET A 133 -5.09 3.34 5.35
CA MET A 133 -3.68 3.05 5.56
C MET A 133 -3.38 3.03 7.04
N GLN A 134 -2.65 2.00 7.51
CA GLN A 134 -2.13 1.92 8.87
C GLN A 134 -0.68 1.49 8.85
N ALA A 135 0.18 2.21 9.57
CA ALA A 135 1.59 1.93 9.64
C ALA A 135 2.13 2.11 11.06
N LEU A 136 3.06 1.25 11.46
CA LEU A 136 3.85 1.38 12.67
C LEU A 136 5.14 2.11 12.33
N LEU A 137 5.34 3.27 12.94
CA LEU A 137 6.56 4.07 12.87
C LEU A 137 7.47 3.74 14.05
N VAL A 138 8.71 3.42 13.79
CA VAL A 138 9.76 3.23 14.79
C VAL A 138 10.95 4.12 14.47
N VAL A 139 11.34 4.97 15.41
CA VAL A 139 12.51 5.84 15.30
C VAL A 139 13.52 5.44 16.35
N THR A 140 14.75 5.17 15.95
CA THR A 140 15.83 4.73 16.83
C THR A 140 17.09 5.55 16.65
N ASP A 141 17.83 5.78 17.73
CA ASP A 141 19.19 6.31 17.72
C ASP A 141 20.13 5.21 18.21
N ASP A 142 20.90 4.63 17.28
CA ASP A 142 21.70 3.43 17.52
C ASP A 142 20.80 2.26 17.99
N ARG A 143 20.73 1.98 19.29
CA ARG A 143 19.89 0.94 19.89
C ARG A 143 18.82 1.49 20.82
N VAL A 144 18.72 2.80 20.92
CA VAL A 144 17.75 3.45 21.83
C VAL A 144 16.50 3.84 21.04
N GLY A 145 15.36 3.32 21.45
CA GLY A 145 14.07 3.72 20.88
C GLY A 145 13.74 5.18 21.24
N LEU A 146 13.48 5.99 20.23
CA LEU A 146 13.09 7.39 20.40
C LEU A 146 11.59 7.60 20.27
N LEU A 147 10.95 6.82 19.39
CA LEU A 147 9.52 6.90 19.11
C LEU A 147 9.04 5.54 18.60
N THR A 148 7.87 5.14 19.07
CA THR A 148 7.09 4.04 18.50
C THR A 148 5.64 4.48 18.48
N GLU A 149 5.07 4.60 17.28
CA GLU A 149 3.71 5.13 17.10
C GLU A 149 3.00 4.43 15.96
N THR A 150 1.73 4.06 16.16
CA THR A 150 0.88 3.56 15.09
C THR A 150 0.08 4.72 14.49
N ILE A 151 0.28 4.94 13.20
CA ILE A 151 -0.41 5.97 12.43
C ILE A 151 -1.49 5.30 11.59
N THR A 152 -2.72 5.76 11.76
CA THR A 152 -3.88 5.30 10.98
C THR A 152 -4.52 6.48 10.27
N VAL A 153 -4.77 6.32 8.97
CA VAL A 153 -5.46 7.27 8.13
C VAL A 153 -6.54 6.54 7.36
N ALA A 154 -7.71 7.16 7.25
CA ALA A 154 -8.80 6.67 6.42
C ALA A 154 -9.33 7.82 5.55
N GLN A 155 -9.62 7.53 4.29
CA GLN A 155 -10.14 8.48 3.31
C GLN A 155 -11.43 7.97 2.70
N PRO A 156 -12.50 8.76 2.63
CA PRO A 156 -13.77 8.31 2.08
C PRO A 156 -13.65 8.06 0.58
N VAL A 157 -14.29 6.98 0.11
CA VAL A 157 -14.43 6.72 -1.32
C VAL A 157 -15.62 7.50 -1.85
N LEU A 158 -15.36 8.52 -2.65
CA LEU A 158 -16.38 9.39 -3.22
C LEU A 158 -17.02 8.72 -4.44
N LYS A 159 -18.10 7.98 -4.26
CA LYS A 159 -18.82 7.32 -5.35
C LYS A 159 -19.45 8.36 -6.27
N ARG A 160 -19.38 8.07 -7.58
CA ARG A 160 -20.16 8.75 -8.61
C ARG A 160 -21.21 7.76 -9.11
N ASP A 161 -22.47 8.17 -9.08
CA ASP A 161 -23.56 7.31 -9.51
C ASP A 161 -23.37 6.84 -10.97
N GLY A 162 -23.55 5.53 -11.18
CA GLY A 162 -23.46 4.90 -12.50
C GLY A 162 -22.06 4.76 -13.09
N ALA A 163 -20.99 5.18 -12.40
CA ALA A 163 -19.62 5.01 -12.84
C ALA A 163 -18.94 3.78 -12.20
N ASP A 164 -17.87 3.28 -12.85
CA ASP A 164 -16.97 2.30 -12.24
C ASP A 164 -16.43 2.88 -10.89
N PRO A 165 -16.64 2.20 -9.76
CA PRO A 165 -16.19 2.70 -8.46
C PRO A 165 -14.66 2.64 -8.28
N THR A 166 -13.96 1.89 -9.13
CA THR A 166 -12.51 1.62 -8.96
C THR A 166 -11.64 2.87 -9.00
N PRO A 167 -11.81 3.83 -9.95
CA PRO A 167 -11.01 5.05 -9.92
C PRO A 167 -11.17 5.84 -8.62
N ALA A 168 -12.40 5.99 -8.12
CA ALA A 168 -12.65 6.68 -6.86
C ALA A 168 -12.02 5.97 -5.64
N LEU A 169 -11.96 4.65 -5.66
CA LEU A 169 -11.26 3.86 -4.64
C LEU A 169 -9.74 4.08 -4.73
N VAL A 170 -9.17 4.08 -5.93
CA VAL A 170 -7.73 4.33 -6.13
C VAL A 170 -7.36 5.76 -5.70
N ASP A 171 -8.20 6.75 -6.02
CA ASP A 171 -8.03 8.13 -5.55
C ASP A 171 -8.05 8.21 -4.01
N ALA A 172 -8.95 7.49 -3.35
CA ALA A 172 -9.01 7.43 -1.90
C ALA A 172 -7.76 6.76 -1.29
N PHE A 173 -7.22 5.72 -1.95
CA PHE A 173 -5.94 5.12 -1.56
C PHE A 173 -4.77 6.09 -1.74
N SER A 174 -4.74 6.86 -2.82
CA SER A 174 -3.72 7.90 -3.06
C SER A 174 -3.75 8.96 -1.97
N GLN A 175 -4.94 9.42 -1.60
CA GLN A 175 -5.13 10.38 -0.50
C GLN A 175 -4.75 9.79 0.86
N ALA A 176 -5.06 8.52 1.13
CA ALA A 176 -4.67 7.84 2.37
C ALA A 176 -3.14 7.68 2.46
N LEU A 177 -2.48 7.31 1.35
CA LEU A 177 -1.02 7.23 1.26
C LEU A 177 -0.39 8.60 1.52
N HIS A 178 -0.87 9.66 0.84
CA HIS A 178 -0.37 11.01 1.01
C HIS A 178 -0.51 11.49 2.46
N ALA A 179 -1.69 11.40 3.05
CA ALA A 179 -1.94 11.84 4.41
C ALA A 179 -1.15 11.01 5.45
N GLY A 180 -0.99 9.71 5.22
CA GLY A 180 -0.19 8.84 6.08
C GLY A 180 1.30 9.18 6.04
N VAL A 181 1.85 9.35 4.84
CA VAL A 181 3.25 9.74 4.61
C VAL A 181 3.54 11.11 5.20
N THR A 182 2.68 12.11 4.97
CA THR A 182 2.80 13.45 5.54
C THR A 182 2.87 13.38 7.06
N ARG A 183 1.95 12.65 7.70
CA ARG A 183 1.94 12.49 9.16
C ARG A 183 3.19 11.78 9.68
N ILE A 184 3.65 10.72 9.03
CA ILE A 184 4.89 10.02 9.40
C ILE A 184 6.08 10.98 9.31
N ALA A 185 6.22 11.67 8.19
CA ALA A 185 7.36 12.56 7.96
C ALA A 185 7.37 13.75 8.93
N ASP A 186 6.21 14.32 9.29
CA ASP A 186 6.10 15.39 10.27
C ASP A 186 6.52 14.92 11.67
N ARG A 187 6.06 13.73 12.10
CA ARG A 187 6.47 13.13 13.38
C ARG A 187 7.97 12.86 13.45
N VAL A 188 8.56 12.38 12.34
CA VAL A 188 10.01 12.17 12.23
C VAL A 188 10.77 13.49 12.37
N VAL A 189 10.37 14.52 11.62
CA VAL A 189 11.04 15.85 11.66
C VAL A 189 10.91 16.49 13.03
N GLU A 190 9.75 16.40 13.67
CA GLU A 190 9.53 16.85 15.05
C GLU A 190 10.54 16.18 15.99
N LYS A 191 10.66 14.84 15.92
CA LYS A 191 11.55 14.06 16.77
C LYS A 191 13.02 14.37 16.54
N LEU A 192 13.43 14.56 15.28
CA LEU A 192 14.78 15.01 14.93
C LEU A 192 15.08 16.40 15.49
N SER A 193 14.12 17.33 15.40
CA SER A 193 14.27 18.70 15.85
C SER A 193 14.44 18.81 17.37
N GLU A 194 13.75 17.96 18.13
CA GLU A 194 13.91 17.88 19.59
C GLU A 194 15.35 17.47 20.01
N ARG A 195 16.05 16.72 19.17
CA ARG A 195 17.39 16.22 19.45
C ARG A 195 18.51 17.06 18.81
N ALA A 196 18.18 17.90 17.85
CA ALA A 196 19.18 18.80 17.28
C ALA A 196 19.71 19.71 18.40
N PRO A 197 21.04 19.81 18.62
CA PRO A 197 21.58 20.74 19.60
C PRO A 197 21.09 22.14 19.24
N HIS A 198 20.47 22.82 20.21
CA HIS A 198 20.14 24.22 20.05
C HIS A 198 21.43 24.94 19.70
N ALA A 199 21.55 25.40 18.45
CA ALA A 199 22.66 26.27 18.06
C ALA A 199 22.56 27.54 18.91
N THR A 200 23.34 27.57 19.98
CA THR A 200 23.53 28.79 20.78
C THR A 200 24.07 29.84 19.83
N ARG A 201 23.28 30.90 19.63
CA ARG A 201 23.68 32.10 18.90
C ARG A 201 24.81 32.82 19.61
#